data_c7dadffa573b137e0cb28d285e58798a
#
_entry.id   c7dadffa573b137e0cb28d285e58798a
#
_cell.length_a   1.000
_cell.length_b   1.000
_cell.length_c   1.000
_cell.angle_alpha   90.00
_cell.angle_beta   90.00
_cell.angle_gamma   90.00
#
_symmetry.space_group_name_H-M   'P 1'
#
loop_
_entity.id
_entity.type
_entity.pdbx_description
1 polymer ?
#
loop_
_entity_poly.entity_id
_entity_poly.type
_entity_poly.pdbx_seq_one_letter_code
_entity_poly.pdbx_strand_id
1 'polypeptide(L)'
;MILSLLLAAQITVIAHRGEHINHAENSIAAVQSAAALGADFAELDVRTTSDGKLVLMHDQTVDRTTDGHGAVRSLTLEQIRSLHLKGYGDAVPTFDEALDVARGHISVYLDWKDASPEAIFQVLSAHGMLNNVVVYGGRGELQQLQKLAPGIRVMPEADSKGDLEASERELKPTVIAFDQGDFKPELIAQTLAMKADIFVDRLWAQDTEKDWQDAIDKGATGIQTNRPAELLEFLRARKLHR
;
A
#
# COMPACT_ATOMS: atom_id res chain seq x y z
N MET A 1 15.16 -36.50 18.99
CA MET A 1 15.51 -35.38 18.10
C MET A 1 14.21 -34.77 17.60
N ILE A 2 13.79 -33.69 18.21
CA ILE A 2 12.63 -32.90 17.73
C ILE A 2 13.18 -31.99 16.64
N LEU A 3 12.88 -32.34 15.38
CA LEU A 3 13.19 -31.49 14.24
C LEU A 3 12.23 -30.29 14.32
N SER A 4 12.70 -29.21 14.94
CA SER A 4 12.01 -27.93 14.89
C SER A 4 12.03 -27.49 13.42
N LEU A 5 10.91 -27.71 12.68
CA LEU A 5 10.70 -27.02 11.42
C LEU A 5 10.62 -25.53 11.77
N LEU A 6 11.71 -24.80 11.61
CA LEU A 6 11.62 -23.35 11.46
C LEU A 6 10.77 -23.11 10.21
N LEU A 7 9.49 -22.77 10.39
CA LEU A 7 8.70 -22.19 9.30
C LEU A 7 9.48 -20.94 8.88
N ALA A 8 9.97 -20.94 7.65
CA ALA A 8 10.55 -19.73 7.09
C ALA A 8 9.49 -18.61 7.18
N ALA A 9 9.92 -17.43 7.63
CA ALA A 9 9.02 -16.29 7.69
C ALA A 9 8.45 -16.04 6.29
N GLN A 10 7.12 -15.90 6.20
CA GLN A 10 6.47 -15.60 4.94
C GLN A 10 6.71 -14.13 4.59
N ILE A 11 6.97 -13.84 3.33
CA ILE A 11 7.14 -12.48 2.82
C ILE A 11 5.81 -12.00 2.26
N THR A 12 5.35 -10.87 2.76
CA THR A 12 4.14 -10.19 2.29
C THR A 12 4.39 -9.59 0.90
N VAL A 13 3.49 -9.86 -0.05
CA VAL A 13 3.54 -9.30 -1.40
C VAL A 13 2.55 -8.17 -1.52
N ILE A 14 3.06 -6.97 -1.83
CA ILE A 14 2.26 -5.75 -2.00
C ILE A 14 2.30 -5.37 -3.50
N ALA A 15 1.14 -5.45 -4.16
CA ALA A 15 0.99 -5.05 -5.55
C ALA A 15 0.82 -3.52 -5.62
N HIS A 16 1.86 -2.81 -6.06
CA HIS A 16 1.88 -1.35 -6.19
C HIS A 16 0.81 -0.88 -7.18
N ARG A 17 -0.16 -0.08 -6.71
CA ARG A 17 -1.35 0.39 -7.47
C ARG A 17 -2.17 -0.75 -8.09
N GLY A 18 -2.18 -1.93 -7.42
CA GLY A 18 -2.70 -3.17 -7.96
C GLY A 18 -1.76 -3.86 -8.97
N GLU A 19 -2.25 -4.87 -9.68
CA GLU A 19 -1.49 -5.48 -10.80
C GLU A 19 -1.65 -4.59 -12.03
N HIS A 20 -0.70 -3.70 -12.27
CA HIS A 20 -0.76 -2.69 -13.31
C HIS A 20 0.17 -2.94 -14.52
N ILE A 21 0.70 -4.15 -14.66
CA ILE A 21 1.39 -4.55 -15.90
C ILE A 21 0.37 -4.77 -17.03
N ASN A 22 -0.76 -5.40 -16.70
CA ASN A 22 -1.81 -5.74 -17.67
C ASN A 22 -3.06 -4.88 -17.52
N HIS A 23 -3.14 -4.04 -16.50
CA HIS A 23 -4.28 -3.17 -16.19
C HIS A 23 -3.83 -1.74 -15.93
N ALA A 24 -4.76 -0.79 -15.96
CA ALA A 24 -4.45 0.57 -15.53
C ALA A 24 -4.10 0.61 -14.04
N GLU A 25 -3.08 1.38 -13.67
CA GLU A 25 -2.76 1.63 -12.25
C GLU A 25 -3.97 2.20 -11.51
N ASN A 26 -4.15 1.81 -10.24
CA ASN A 26 -5.27 2.29 -9.42
C ASN A 26 -6.66 2.01 -10.02
N SER A 27 -6.82 0.96 -10.84
CA SER A 27 -8.11 0.53 -11.40
C SER A 27 -8.71 -0.64 -10.63
N ILE A 28 -10.02 -0.82 -10.77
CA ILE A 28 -10.73 -1.98 -10.22
C ILE A 28 -10.15 -3.28 -10.78
N ALA A 29 -9.86 -3.32 -12.08
CA ALA A 29 -9.27 -4.49 -12.73
C ALA A 29 -7.89 -4.83 -12.15
N ALA A 30 -7.05 -3.83 -11.84
CA ALA A 30 -5.75 -4.03 -11.21
C ALA A 30 -5.87 -4.62 -9.80
N VAL A 31 -6.84 -4.17 -9.00
CA VAL A 31 -7.11 -4.73 -7.66
C VAL A 31 -7.58 -6.18 -7.75
N GLN A 32 -8.53 -6.47 -8.65
CA GLN A 32 -9.04 -7.82 -8.87
C GLN A 32 -7.95 -8.77 -9.36
N SER A 33 -7.09 -8.31 -10.26
CA SER A 33 -5.97 -9.09 -10.78
C SER A 33 -4.94 -9.38 -9.67
N ALA A 34 -4.57 -8.40 -8.85
CA ALA A 34 -3.69 -8.62 -7.70
C ALA A 34 -4.25 -9.66 -6.73
N ALA A 35 -5.55 -9.60 -6.42
CA ALA A 35 -6.23 -10.59 -5.59
C ALA A 35 -6.21 -11.99 -6.23
N ALA A 36 -6.49 -12.09 -7.53
CA ALA A 36 -6.49 -13.37 -8.26
C ALA A 36 -5.10 -14.03 -8.34
N LEU A 37 -4.02 -13.25 -8.39
CA LEU A 37 -2.65 -13.73 -8.32
C LEU A 37 -2.29 -14.29 -6.94
N GLY A 38 -2.97 -13.84 -5.90
CA GLY A 38 -2.71 -14.19 -4.51
C GLY A 38 -1.71 -13.26 -3.82
N ALA A 39 -1.63 -12.00 -4.24
CA ALA A 39 -0.94 -10.96 -3.48
C ALA A 39 -1.66 -10.73 -2.14
N ASP A 40 -0.91 -10.33 -1.10
CA ASP A 40 -1.46 -10.10 0.22
C ASP A 40 -2.13 -8.73 0.33
N PHE A 41 -1.56 -7.73 -0.35
CA PHE A 41 -2.07 -6.36 -0.39
C PHE A 41 -2.13 -5.83 -1.82
N ALA A 42 -3.20 -5.08 -2.12
CA ALA A 42 -3.19 -4.09 -3.18
C ALA A 42 -2.85 -2.74 -2.54
N GLU A 43 -1.78 -2.10 -2.99
CA GLU A 43 -1.52 -0.72 -2.61
C GLU A 43 -2.36 0.20 -3.49
N LEU A 44 -2.94 1.26 -2.87
CA LEU A 44 -3.90 2.17 -3.50
C LEU A 44 -3.64 3.61 -3.04
N ASP A 45 -3.49 4.50 -4.00
CA ASP A 45 -3.33 5.94 -3.77
C ASP A 45 -4.69 6.62 -3.61
N VAL A 46 -4.97 7.22 -2.46
CA VAL A 46 -6.28 7.84 -2.19
C VAL A 46 -6.20 9.36 -2.15
N ARG A 47 -6.98 10.01 -3.02
CA ARG A 47 -7.13 11.47 -3.10
C ARG A 47 -8.57 11.92 -2.95
N THR A 48 -8.72 13.21 -2.66
CA THR A 48 -10.02 13.86 -2.43
C THR A 48 -10.40 14.78 -3.58
N THR A 49 -11.61 14.64 -4.08
CA THR A 49 -12.24 15.52 -5.09
C THR A 49 -12.71 16.83 -4.48
N SER A 50 -13.11 17.81 -5.32
CA SER A 50 -13.60 19.11 -4.85
C SER A 50 -14.90 19.03 -4.02
N ASP A 51 -15.69 17.98 -4.23
CA ASP A 51 -16.93 17.68 -3.49
C ASP A 51 -16.73 16.64 -2.37
N GLY A 52 -15.46 16.41 -1.95
CA GLY A 52 -15.11 15.61 -0.78
C GLY A 52 -15.21 14.09 -0.95
N LYS A 53 -15.27 13.59 -2.18
CA LYS A 53 -15.29 12.15 -2.47
C LYS A 53 -13.88 11.61 -2.61
N LEU A 54 -13.68 10.35 -2.18
CA LEU A 54 -12.39 9.69 -2.28
C LEU A 54 -12.28 8.90 -3.58
N VAL A 55 -11.22 9.14 -4.34
CA VAL A 55 -10.92 8.48 -5.62
C VAL A 55 -9.51 7.91 -5.61
N LEU A 56 -9.25 6.94 -6.48
CA LEU A 56 -7.92 6.36 -6.64
C LEU A 56 -7.13 7.14 -7.69
N MET A 57 -6.06 7.81 -7.26
CA MET A 57 -5.17 8.57 -8.14
C MET A 57 -3.85 8.85 -7.45
N HIS A 58 -2.73 8.47 -8.07
CA HIS A 58 -1.41 8.78 -7.54
C HIS A 58 -1.08 10.27 -7.65
N ASP A 59 -1.19 10.84 -8.84
CA ASP A 59 -0.77 12.21 -9.11
C ASP A 59 -1.78 13.22 -8.55
N GLN A 60 -1.32 14.45 -8.31
CA GLN A 60 -2.20 15.55 -7.93
C GLN A 60 -3.16 15.96 -9.05
N THR A 61 -2.87 15.56 -10.30
CA THR A 61 -3.67 15.86 -11.49
C THR A 61 -4.08 14.57 -12.20
N VAL A 62 -5.15 14.63 -12.97
CA VAL A 62 -5.64 13.49 -13.78
C VAL A 62 -4.88 13.30 -15.09
N ASP A 63 -3.97 14.21 -15.45
CA ASP A 63 -3.39 14.41 -16.78
C ASP A 63 -2.58 13.21 -17.28
N ARG A 64 -1.84 12.52 -16.41
CA ARG A 64 -0.97 11.42 -16.82
C ARG A 64 -1.76 10.17 -17.16
N THR A 65 -2.71 9.82 -16.32
CA THR A 65 -3.38 8.50 -16.35
C THR A 65 -4.75 8.53 -17.00
N THR A 66 -5.33 9.72 -17.27
CA THR A 66 -6.65 9.84 -17.90
C THR A 66 -6.62 10.66 -19.18
N ASP A 67 -7.74 10.65 -19.93
CA ASP A 67 -7.97 11.49 -21.10
C ASP A 67 -8.36 12.94 -20.75
N GLY A 68 -8.47 13.28 -19.45
CA GLY A 68 -8.79 14.62 -18.96
C GLY A 68 -7.59 15.43 -18.50
N HIS A 69 -7.87 16.63 -17.94
CA HIS A 69 -6.86 17.55 -17.42
C HIS A 69 -7.35 18.24 -16.14
N GLY A 70 -6.39 18.57 -15.27
CA GLY A 70 -6.61 19.38 -14.09
C GLY A 70 -6.35 18.66 -12.78
N ALA A 71 -6.34 19.45 -11.69
CA ALA A 71 -6.08 18.91 -10.36
C ALA A 71 -7.29 18.12 -9.83
N VAL A 72 -7.07 16.94 -9.25
CA VAL A 72 -8.10 16.08 -8.64
C VAL A 72 -8.98 16.89 -7.67
N ARG A 73 -8.35 17.67 -6.79
CA ARG A 73 -9.05 18.51 -5.81
C ARG A 73 -9.89 19.66 -6.40
N SER A 74 -9.77 19.92 -7.70
CA SER A 74 -10.54 20.96 -8.39
C SER A 74 -11.71 20.41 -9.21
N LEU A 75 -11.79 19.09 -9.35
CA LEU A 75 -12.82 18.36 -10.08
C LEU A 75 -13.80 17.70 -9.12
N THR A 76 -15.09 17.70 -9.45
CA THR A 76 -16.09 16.92 -8.73
C THR A 76 -15.98 15.44 -9.09
N LEU A 77 -16.56 14.56 -8.27
CA LEU A 77 -16.64 13.13 -8.59
C LEU A 77 -17.31 12.89 -9.97
N GLU A 78 -18.39 13.61 -10.29
CA GLU A 78 -19.07 13.51 -11.57
C GLU A 78 -18.11 13.80 -12.74
N GLN A 79 -17.31 14.88 -12.62
CA GLN A 79 -16.31 15.23 -13.63
C GLN A 79 -15.22 14.15 -13.75
N ILE A 80 -14.70 13.65 -12.64
CA ILE A 80 -13.68 12.59 -12.65
C ILE A 80 -14.23 11.30 -13.24
N ARG A 81 -15.48 10.94 -12.93
CA ARG A 81 -16.14 9.73 -13.45
C ARG A 81 -16.43 9.79 -14.96
N SER A 82 -16.44 10.98 -15.55
CA SER A 82 -16.56 11.15 -17.00
C SER A 82 -15.24 10.94 -17.75
N LEU A 83 -14.11 10.81 -17.03
CA LEU A 83 -12.78 10.57 -17.58
C LEU A 83 -12.51 9.07 -17.70
N HIS A 84 -11.69 8.71 -18.69
CA HIS A 84 -11.29 7.34 -18.94
C HIS A 84 -9.79 7.15 -18.69
N LEU A 85 -9.43 6.04 -18.05
CA LEU A 85 -8.05 5.63 -17.88
C LEU A 85 -7.42 5.32 -19.24
N LYS A 86 -6.29 5.97 -19.55
CA LYS A 86 -5.61 5.86 -20.85
C LYS A 86 -5.24 4.44 -21.19
N GLY A 87 -5.59 4.00 -22.39
CA GLY A 87 -5.27 2.69 -22.93
C GLY A 87 -6.23 1.57 -22.49
N TYR A 88 -7.11 1.82 -21.54
CA TYR A 88 -8.01 0.79 -20.99
C TYR A 88 -9.49 1.17 -21.10
N GLY A 89 -9.82 2.45 -21.08
CA GLY A 89 -11.20 2.93 -21.23
C GLY A 89 -12.06 2.83 -19.97
N ASP A 90 -11.50 2.34 -18.85
CA ASP A 90 -12.18 2.29 -17.57
C ASP A 90 -12.30 3.69 -16.96
N ALA A 91 -13.37 3.94 -16.19
CA ALA A 91 -13.49 5.17 -15.40
C ALA A 91 -12.55 5.14 -14.20
N VAL A 92 -12.13 6.32 -13.72
CA VAL A 92 -11.39 6.45 -12.46
C VAL A 92 -12.25 5.95 -11.30
N PRO A 93 -11.81 4.96 -10.51
CA PRO A 93 -12.62 4.40 -9.44
C PRO A 93 -12.69 5.31 -8.22
N THR A 94 -13.77 5.17 -7.46
CA THR A 94 -13.81 5.65 -6.08
C THR A 94 -13.09 4.67 -5.14
N PHE A 95 -12.69 5.17 -3.97
CA PHE A 95 -12.13 4.30 -2.93
C PHE A 95 -13.17 3.29 -2.41
N ASP A 96 -14.45 3.71 -2.34
CA ASP A 96 -15.57 2.81 -1.99
C ASP A 96 -15.65 1.60 -2.93
N GLU A 97 -15.62 1.82 -4.26
CA GLU A 97 -15.65 0.74 -5.26
C GLU A 97 -14.44 -0.21 -5.12
N ALA A 98 -13.26 0.35 -4.84
CA ALA A 98 -12.06 -0.47 -4.63
C ALA A 98 -12.16 -1.33 -3.36
N LEU A 99 -12.70 -0.80 -2.26
CA LEU A 99 -12.92 -1.57 -1.04
C LEU A 99 -13.97 -2.67 -1.22
N ASP A 100 -15.00 -2.44 -2.02
CA ASP A 100 -16.02 -3.46 -2.32
C ASP A 100 -15.40 -4.68 -3.02
N VAL A 101 -14.49 -4.48 -3.97
CA VAL A 101 -13.83 -5.59 -4.66
C VAL A 101 -12.67 -6.20 -3.87
N ALA A 102 -12.04 -5.45 -2.97
CA ALA A 102 -10.96 -5.94 -2.11
C ALA A 102 -11.49 -6.79 -0.96
N ARG A 103 -12.66 -6.45 -0.41
CA ARG A 103 -13.23 -7.06 0.78
C ARG A 103 -13.41 -8.58 0.65
N GLY A 104 -12.71 -9.32 1.53
CA GLY A 104 -12.71 -10.78 1.57
C GLY A 104 -11.80 -11.45 0.54
N HIS A 105 -11.09 -10.67 -0.29
CA HIS A 105 -10.21 -11.19 -1.34
C HIS A 105 -8.76 -10.78 -1.17
N ILE A 106 -8.50 -9.52 -0.79
CA ILE A 106 -7.16 -8.96 -0.63
C ILE A 106 -7.18 -7.86 0.43
N SER A 107 -6.11 -7.69 1.18
CA SER A 107 -5.95 -6.55 2.08
C SER A 107 -5.55 -5.29 1.30
N VAL A 108 -5.76 -4.11 1.91
CA VAL A 108 -5.41 -2.83 1.28
C VAL A 108 -4.24 -2.18 2.01
N TYR A 109 -3.21 -1.82 1.26
CA TYR A 109 -2.22 -0.85 1.68
C TYR A 109 -2.70 0.51 1.15
N LEU A 110 -3.19 1.36 2.04
CA LEU A 110 -3.69 2.68 1.67
C LEU A 110 -2.53 3.67 1.72
N ASP A 111 -2.13 4.21 0.57
CA ASP A 111 -1.25 5.37 0.48
C ASP A 111 -2.10 6.65 0.56
N TRP A 112 -1.99 7.31 1.70
CA TRP A 112 -2.81 8.47 2.05
C TRP A 112 -2.21 9.76 1.50
N LYS A 113 -2.81 10.30 0.42
CA LYS A 113 -2.28 11.49 -0.25
C LYS A 113 -2.80 12.81 0.36
N ASP A 114 -4.11 12.99 0.46
CA ASP A 114 -4.67 14.30 0.86
C ASP A 114 -6.09 14.26 1.46
N ALA A 115 -6.59 13.10 1.84
CA ALA A 115 -7.92 12.97 2.45
C ALA A 115 -7.94 13.43 3.92
N SER A 116 -9.11 13.75 4.49
CA SER A 116 -9.21 13.97 5.93
C SER A 116 -9.23 12.63 6.70
N PRO A 117 -8.74 12.58 7.95
CA PRO A 117 -8.81 11.37 8.79
C PRO A 117 -10.24 10.85 8.95
N GLU A 118 -11.21 11.75 9.07
CA GLU A 118 -12.62 11.42 9.21
C GLU A 118 -13.18 10.76 7.95
N ALA A 119 -12.81 11.26 6.75
CA ALA A 119 -13.23 10.67 5.48
C ALA A 119 -12.67 9.24 5.31
N ILE A 120 -11.39 9.03 5.59
CA ILE A 120 -10.76 7.70 5.57
C ILE A 120 -11.46 6.76 6.56
N PHE A 121 -11.65 7.21 7.80
CA PHE A 121 -12.33 6.41 8.84
C PHE A 121 -13.74 6.03 8.42
N GLN A 122 -14.53 6.98 7.90
CA GLN A 122 -15.92 6.73 7.49
C GLN A 122 -16.00 5.68 6.39
N VAL A 123 -15.19 5.80 5.35
CA VAL A 123 -15.19 4.85 4.23
C VAL A 123 -14.71 3.47 4.68
N LEU A 124 -13.58 3.36 5.38
CA LEU A 124 -13.08 2.08 5.89
C LEU A 124 -14.06 1.39 6.84
N SER A 125 -14.72 2.16 7.70
CA SER A 125 -15.71 1.65 8.65
C SER A 125 -16.96 1.15 7.94
N ALA A 126 -17.48 1.91 6.97
CA ALA A 126 -18.67 1.54 6.20
C ALA A 126 -18.49 0.22 5.43
N HIS A 127 -17.27 -0.03 4.93
CA HIS A 127 -16.94 -1.27 4.20
C HIS A 127 -16.43 -2.41 5.12
N GLY A 128 -16.31 -2.17 6.45
CA GLY A 128 -15.82 -3.18 7.40
C GLY A 128 -14.34 -3.52 7.20
N MET A 129 -13.53 -2.60 6.63
CA MET A 129 -12.14 -2.84 6.23
C MET A 129 -11.10 -2.39 7.26
N LEU A 130 -11.49 -1.85 8.42
CA LEU A 130 -10.57 -1.35 9.45
C LEU A 130 -9.50 -2.37 9.90
N ASN A 131 -9.81 -3.67 9.86
CA ASN A 131 -8.89 -4.74 10.23
C ASN A 131 -8.11 -5.33 9.02
N ASN A 132 -8.47 -4.92 7.81
CA ASN A 132 -7.92 -5.43 6.55
C ASN A 132 -7.17 -4.34 5.77
N VAL A 133 -6.72 -3.32 6.47
CA VAL A 133 -5.95 -2.21 5.92
C VAL A 133 -4.68 -1.98 6.73
N VAL A 134 -3.63 -1.56 6.06
CA VAL A 134 -2.49 -0.84 6.65
C VAL A 134 -2.44 0.54 6.00
N VAL A 135 -2.30 1.60 6.81
CA VAL A 135 -2.39 2.97 6.34
C VAL A 135 -1.02 3.63 6.39
N TYR A 136 -0.48 3.96 5.23
CA TYR A 136 0.72 4.76 5.06
C TYR A 136 0.36 6.24 4.97
N GLY A 137 1.12 7.10 5.65
CA GLY A 137 0.89 8.53 5.64
C GLY A 137 1.74 9.29 6.67
N GLY A 138 1.49 10.58 6.76
CA GLY A 138 2.16 11.45 7.71
C GLY A 138 1.82 11.12 9.17
N ARG A 139 2.82 11.23 10.06
CA ARG A 139 2.66 10.86 11.47
C ARG A 139 1.49 11.57 12.17
N GLY A 140 1.25 12.85 11.84
CA GLY A 140 0.15 13.61 12.42
C GLY A 140 -1.24 13.11 12.02
N GLU A 141 -1.41 12.79 10.73
CA GLU A 141 -2.62 12.22 10.18
C GLU A 141 -2.89 10.82 10.74
N LEU A 142 -1.85 9.99 10.81
CA LEU A 142 -1.94 8.64 11.39
C LEU A 142 -2.36 8.67 12.86
N GLN A 143 -1.85 9.61 13.66
CA GLN A 143 -2.31 9.81 15.04
C GLN A 143 -3.78 10.19 15.14
N GLN A 144 -4.25 11.06 14.23
CA GLN A 144 -5.66 11.45 14.21
C GLN A 144 -6.55 10.25 13.82
N LEU A 145 -6.13 9.48 12.83
CA LEU A 145 -6.86 8.28 12.43
C LEU A 145 -6.92 7.22 13.55
N GLN A 146 -5.82 7.01 14.30
CA GLN A 146 -5.82 6.10 15.45
C GLN A 146 -6.77 6.54 16.58
N LYS A 147 -7.03 7.85 16.75
CA LYS A 147 -8.04 8.33 17.72
C LYS A 147 -9.45 7.98 17.27
N LEU A 148 -9.74 7.99 15.97
CA LEU A 148 -11.04 7.61 15.41
C LEU A 148 -11.23 6.09 15.34
N ALA A 149 -10.16 5.36 15.05
CA ALA A 149 -10.14 3.90 14.91
C ALA A 149 -9.02 3.28 15.78
N PRO A 150 -9.21 3.12 17.09
CA PRO A 150 -8.23 2.48 17.94
C PRO A 150 -7.89 1.07 17.45
N GLY A 151 -6.59 0.80 17.26
CA GLY A 151 -6.10 -0.49 16.77
C GLY A 151 -5.97 -0.61 15.25
N ILE A 152 -6.33 0.42 14.47
CA ILE A 152 -6.01 0.44 13.04
C ILE A 152 -4.50 0.33 12.82
N ARG A 153 -4.09 -0.46 11.84
CA ARG A 153 -2.68 -0.63 11.51
C ARG A 153 -2.19 0.60 10.74
N VAL A 154 -1.26 1.31 11.34
CA VAL A 154 -0.60 2.47 10.73
C VAL A 154 0.84 2.13 10.37
N MET A 155 1.33 2.73 9.31
CA MET A 155 2.63 2.49 8.73
C MET A 155 3.30 3.82 8.39
N PRO A 156 4.03 4.42 9.36
CA PRO A 156 4.86 5.59 9.09
C PRO A 156 6.10 5.20 8.29
N GLU A 157 6.65 6.15 7.56
CA GLU A 157 7.94 6.02 6.89
C GLU A 157 9.11 6.20 7.87
N ALA A 158 10.26 5.60 7.56
CA ALA A 158 11.47 5.68 8.36
C ALA A 158 12.64 6.31 7.59
N ASP A 159 12.73 7.62 7.65
CA ASP A 159 13.82 8.38 7.02
C ASP A 159 15.06 8.48 7.91
N SER A 160 14.85 8.47 9.21
CA SER A 160 15.90 8.65 10.21
C SER A 160 15.62 7.90 11.52
N LYS A 161 16.68 7.76 12.34
CA LYS A 161 16.56 7.24 13.71
C LYS A 161 15.56 8.02 14.56
N GLY A 162 15.59 9.34 14.45
CA GLY A 162 14.71 10.22 15.20
C GLY A 162 13.25 10.04 14.82
N ASP A 163 12.97 9.80 13.53
CA ASP A 163 11.61 9.52 13.06
C ASP A 163 11.08 8.17 13.56
N LEU A 164 11.94 7.14 13.58
CA LEU A 164 11.58 5.84 14.18
C LEU A 164 11.27 5.97 15.67
N GLU A 165 12.11 6.66 16.43
CA GLU A 165 11.90 6.90 17.87
C GLU A 165 10.60 7.69 18.13
N ALA A 166 10.32 8.69 17.31
CA ALA A 166 9.09 9.46 17.40
C ALA A 166 7.87 8.60 17.03
N SER A 167 7.95 7.82 15.97
CA SER A 167 6.88 6.92 15.54
C SER A 167 6.59 5.82 16.57
N GLU A 168 7.63 5.22 17.17
CA GLU A 168 7.48 4.25 18.24
C GLU A 168 6.75 4.85 19.46
N ARG A 169 7.15 6.04 19.88
CA ARG A 169 6.56 6.73 21.02
C ARG A 169 5.10 7.15 20.78
N GLU A 170 4.82 7.64 19.59
CA GLU A 170 3.57 8.34 19.26
C GLU A 170 2.51 7.45 18.62
N LEU A 171 2.91 6.49 17.80
CA LEU A 171 2.02 5.64 17.02
C LEU A 171 2.03 4.17 17.47
N LYS A 172 3.14 3.71 18.03
CA LYS A 172 3.39 2.27 18.31
C LYS A 172 3.07 1.40 17.09
N PRO A 173 3.66 1.71 15.93
CA PRO A 173 3.32 1.04 14.69
C PRO A 173 3.73 -0.43 14.71
N THR A 174 2.97 -1.27 14.03
CA THR A 174 3.31 -2.68 13.82
C THR A 174 3.99 -2.92 12.48
N VAL A 175 4.06 -1.90 11.64
CA VAL A 175 4.71 -1.93 10.32
C VAL A 175 5.42 -0.59 10.13
N ILE A 176 6.61 -0.64 9.55
CA ILE A 176 7.38 0.55 9.12
C ILE A 176 7.61 0.43 7.61
N ALA A 177 7.35 1.53 6.89
CA ALA A 177 7.66 1.66 5.48
C ALA A 177 9.09 2.15 5.26
N PHE A 178 9.73 1.62 4.24
CA PHE A 178 11.04 2.05 3.79
C PHE A 178 11.05 2.29 2.29
N ASP A 179 11.51 3.46 1.90
CA ASP A 179 11.99 3.70 0.55
C ASP A 179 13.29 2.94 0.31
N GLN A 180 13.61 2.72 -0.97
CA GLN A 180 14.87 2.08 -1.38
C GLN A 180 16.12 2.78 -0.82
N GLY A 181 16.08 4.13 -0.76
CA GLY A 181 17.20 4.97 -0.31
C GLY A 181 17.46 4.91 1.18
N ASP A 182 16.43 4.62 1.96
CA ASP A 182 16.46 4.64 3.42
C ASP A 182 16.48 3.24 4.06
N PHE A 183 16.51 2.20 3.24
CA PHE A 183 16.64 0.83 3.69
C PHE A 183 18.07 0.53 4.18
N LYS A 184 18.46 1.20 5.27
CA LYS A 184 19.82 1.20 5.87
C LYS A 184 19.91 0.25 7.07
N PRO A 185 21.05 -0.43 7.28
CA PRO A 185 21.20 -1.42 8.34
C PRO A 185 20.82 -0.92 9.75
N GLU A 186 21.16 0.33 10.07
CA GLU A 186 20.87 0.91 11.38
C GLU A 186 19.38 1.15 11.62
N LEU A 187 18.61 1.54 10.59
CA LEU A 187 17.17 1.73 10.68
C LEU A 187 16.43 0.38 10.70
N ILE A 188 16.89 -0.57 9.89
CA ILE A 188 16.38 -1.95 9.89
C ILE A 188 16.56 -2.58 11.30
N ALA A 189 17.75 -2.48 11.88
CA ALA A 189 18.04 -3.05 13.20
C ALA A 189 17.15 -2.43 14.29
N GLN A 190 16.90 -1.13 14.23
CA GLN A 190 16.01 -0.44 15.17
C GLN A 190 14.55 -0.89 14.99
N THR A 191 14.05 -1.00 13.75
CA THR A 191 12.70 -1.49 13.45
C THR A 191 12.49 -2.93 13.93
N LEU A 192 13.46 -3.79 13.72
CA LEU A 192 13.43 -5.17 14.25
C LEU A 192 13.40 -5.20 15.79
N ALA A 193 14.13 -4.29 16.46
CA ALA A 193 14.08 -4.17 17.91
C ALA A 193 12.71 -3.72 18.43
N MET A 194 11.97 -2.90 17.65
CA MET A 194 10.57 -2.53 17.92
C MET A 194 9.59 -3.69 17.69
N LYS A 195 10.02 -4.79 17.09
CA LYS A 195 9.18 -5.92 16.64
C LYS A 195 8.11 -5.51 15.63
N ALA A 196 8.40 -4.50 14.83
CA ALA A 196 7.55 -4.08 13.72
C ALA A 196 7.94 -4.83 12.44
N ASP A 197 6.96 -5.08 11.58
CA ASP A 197 7.17 -5.53 10.22
C ASP A 197 7.88 -4.46 9.40
N ILE A 198 8.64 -4.90 8.40
CA ILE A 198 9.42 -4.04 7.52
C ILE A 198 8.87 -4.20 6.11
N PHE A 199 8.14 -3.19 5.61
CA PHE A 199 7.72 -3.13 4.22
C PHE A 199 8.65 -2.21 3.44
N VAL A 200 9.18 -2.70 2.33
CA VAL A 200 10.15 -1.96 1.52
C VAL A 200 9.75 -1.92 0.05
N ASP A 201 9.95 -0.77 -0.55
CA ASP A 201 9.73 -0.58 -1.98
C ASP A 201 10.86 -1.22 -2.79
N ARG A 202 10.49 -2.07 -3.73
CA ARG A 202 11.33 -2.56 -4.80
C ARG A 202 10.61 -2.31 -6.12
N LEU A 203 10.82 -1.10 -6.64
CA LEU A 203 10.08 -0.58 -7.79
C LEU A 203 11.04 -0.24 -8.94
N TRP A 204 10.52 -0.17 -10.15
CA TRP A 204 11.22 0.26 -11.35
C TRP A 204 12.49 -0.56 -11.61
N ALA A 205 13.67 0.10 -11.65
CA ALA A 205 14.95 -0.55 -11.91
C ALA A 205 15.42 -1.49 -10.80
N GLN A 206 14.86 -1.37 -9.60
CA GLN A 206 15.17 -2.24 -8.46
C GLN A 206 14.09 -3.31 -8.21
N ASP A 207 13.22 -3.52 -9.16
CA ASP A 207 12.19 -4.57 -9.10
C ASP A 207 12.68 -5.84 -9.81
N THR A 208 13.73 -6.44 -9.24
CA THR A 208 14.38 -7.63 -9.79
C THR A 208 14.56 -8.72 -8.72
N GLU A 209 14.72 -9.98 -9.14
CA GLU A 209 14.98 -11.09 -8.21
C GLU A 209 16.17 -10.84 -7.29
N LYS A 210 17.21 -10.18 -7.79
CA LYS A 210 18.39 -9.80 -7.01
C LYS A 210 18.03 -8.81 -5.90
N ASP A 211 17.22 -7.82 -6.22
CA ASP A 211 16.83 -6.77 -5.27
C ASP A 211 15.81 -7.29 -4.26
N TRP A 212 14.91 -8.19 -4.67
CA TRP A 212 14.01 -8.89 -3.75
C TRP A 212 14.79 -9.77 -2.76
N GLN A 213 15.78 -10.53 -3.25
CA GLN A 213 16.62 -11.33 -2.38
C GLN A 213 17.43 -10.46 -1.40
N ASP A 214 18.01 -9.35 -1.86
CA ASP A 214 18.72 -8.38 -1.01
C ASP A 214 17.80 -7.81 0.08
N ALA A 215 16.56 -7.48 -0.24
CA ALA A 215 15.59 -7.01 0.73
C ALA A 215 15.28 -8.06 1.80
N ILE A 216 15.07 -9.30 1.40
CA ILE A 216 14.79 -10.43 2.29
C ILE A 216 15.99 -10.70 3.21
N ASP A 217 17.21 -10.75 2.65
CA ASP A 217 18.44 -11.00 3.38
C ASP A 217 18.72 -9.90 4.43
N LYS A 218 18.25 -8.69 4.19
CA LYS A 218 18.31 -7.56 5.11
C LYS A 218 17.20 -7.52 6.15
N GLY A 219 16.19 -8.38 6.03
CA GLY A 219 15.14 -8.51 7.04
C GLY A 219 13.78 -7.89 6.64
N ALA A 220 13.55 -7.59 5.37
CA ALA A 220 12.22 -7.20 4.90
C ALA A 220 11.20 -8.31 5.17
N THR A 221 10.03 -7.93 5.68
CA THR A 221 8.89 -8.83 5.90
C THR A 221 7.80 -8.64 4.84
N GLY A 222 7.88 -7.55 4.06
CA GLY A 222 7.01 -7.27 2.92
C GLY A 222 7.74 -6.51 1.82
N ILE A 223 7.38 -6.76 0.58
CA ILE A 223 7.96 -6.13 -0.60
C ILE A 223 6.83 -5.55 -1.46
N GLN A 224 6.91 -4.23 -1.70
CA GLN A 224 6.08 -3.56 -2.69
C GLN A 224 6.74 -3.62 -4.06
N THR A 225 5.99 -4.07 -5.06
CA THR A 225 6.50 -4.40 -6.39
C THR A 225 5.53 -3.98 -7.50
N ASN A 226 6.06 -3.58 -8.66
CA ASN A 226 5.28 -3.46 -9.90
C ASN A 226 5.03 -4.81 -10.59
N ARG A 227 5.73 -5.88 -10.14
CA ARG A 227 5.75 -7.20 -10.77
C ARG A 227 5.25 -8.30 -9.82
N PRO A 228 4.01 -8.19 -9.28
CA PRO A 228 3.52 -9.08 -8.23
C PRO A 228 3.49 -10.55 -8.65
N ALA A 229 3.17 -10.85 -9.92
CA ALA A 229 3.17 -12.23 -10.43
C ALA A 229 4.56 -12.86 -10.34
N GLU A 230 5.59 -12.14 -10.75
CA GLU A 230 6.97 -12.62 -10.77
C GLU A 230 7.56 -12.73 -9.36
N LEU A 231 7.26 -11.75 -8.47
CA LEU A 231 7.66 -11.84 -7.07
C LEU A 231 7.01 -13.05 -6.38
N LEU A 232 5.73 -13.30 -6.63
CA LEU A 232 5.04 -14.48 -6.10
C LEU A 232 5.68 -15.78 -6.56
N GLU A 233 6.02 -15.91 -7.85
CA GLU A 233 6.73 -17.06 -8.39
C GLU A 233 8.09 -17.25 -7.72
N PHE A 234 8.88 -16.17 -7.63
CA PHE A 234 10.18 -16.14 -6.96
C PHE A 234 10.11 -16.62 -5.51
N LEU A 235 9.13 -16.13 -4.75
CA LEU A 235 8.95 -16.47 -3.33
C LEU A 235 8.44 -17.90 -3.13
N ARG A 236 7.46 -18.34 -3.94
CA ARG A 236 6.90 -19.71 -3.89
C ARG A 236 7.97 -20.76 -4.19
N ALA A 237 8.83 -20.51 -5.17
CA ALA A 237 9.96 -21.41 -5.48
C ALA A 237 10.92 -21.58 -4.28
N ARG A 238 10.97 -20.59 -3.38
CA ARG A 238 11.80 -20.60 -2.17
C ARG A 238 11.05 -20.94 -0.87
N LYS A 239 9.74 -21.24 -0.97
CA LYS A 239 8.82 -21.50 0.15
C LYS A 239 8.71 -20.30 1.13
N LEU A 240 8.86 -19.10 0.61
CA LEU A 240 8.75 -17.84 1.34
C LEU A 240 7.37 -17.17 1.15
N HIS A 241 6.49 -17.75 0.38
CA HIS A 241 5.08 -17.40 0.21
C HIS A 241 4.25 -18.66 -0.07
N ARG A 242 2.92 -18.62 0.22
CA ARG A 242 1.97 -19.72 0.03
C ARG A 242 1.54 -19.92 -1.42
#